data_230c447f1b6fca54198b24b5d8ec3b6b
#
_entry.id   230c447f1b6fca54198b24b5d8ec3b6b
#
_cell.length_a   1.000
_cell.length_b   1.000
_cell.length_c   1.000
_cell.angle_alpha   90.00
_cell.angle_beta   90.00
_cell.angle_gamma   90.00
#
_symmetry.space_group_name_H-M   'P 1'
#
loop_
_entity.id
_entity.type
_entity.pdbx_description
1 polymer ?
#
loop_
_entity_poly.entity_id
_entity_poly.type
_entity_poly.pdbx_seq_one_letter_code
_entity_poly.pdbx_strand_id
1 'polypeptide(L)'
;MPQPLILLTACQQTAGSEFADASISLSNRYPQAINDAGGVPLVLPVTATRDQIAELVRRADGVLLTGGEDIELKHYAPDTAPELAAKLGEVEPERDVLEFALVDEVFRQRKPLLCIC
;
A
#
# COMPACT_ATOMS: atom_id res chain seq x y z
N MET A 1 24.47 13.64 3.23
CA MET A 1 23.10 13.67 2.67
C MET A 1 22.17 12.88 3.55
N PRO A 2 21.04 13.42 3.94
CA PRO A 2 20.05 12.64 4.66
C PRO A 2 19.57 11.48 3.79
N GLN A 3 19.26 10.36 4.42
CA GLN A 3 18.70 9.20 3.71
C GLN A 3 17.26 9.48 3.30
N PRO A 4 16.84 9.09 2.09
CA PRO A 4 15.46 9.30 1.66
C PRO A 4 14.48 8.45 2.47
N LEU A 5 13.38 9.06 2.88
CA LEU A 5 12.28 8.41 3.57
C LEU A 5 11.32 7.79 2.54
N ILE A 6 11.16 6.48 2.59
CA ILE A 6 10.31 5.73 1.68
C ILE A 6 9.12 5.16 2.43
N LEU A 7 7.94 5.57 2.00
CA LEU A 7 6.67 5.10 2.57
C LEU A 7 6.27 3.79 1.90
N LEU A 8 5.95 2.75 2.69
CA LEU A 8 5.55 1.43 2.18
C LEU A 8 4.12 1.11 2.59
N THR A 9 3.39 0.43 1.72
CA THR A 9 2.11 -0.18 2.07
C THR A 9 2.31 -1.58 2.65
N ALA A 10 1.29 -2.10 3.35
CA ALA A 10 1.30 -3.41 3.98
C ALA A 10 0.01 -4.18 3.69
N CYS A 11 0.05 -5.49 3.88
CA CYS A 11 -1.13 -6.34 3.80
C CYS A 11 -1.96 -6.23 5.08
N GLN A 12 -3.27 -6.34 4.95
CA GLN A 12 -4.18 -6.44 6.10
C GLN A 12 -4.52 -7.89 6.34
N GLN A 13 -4.55 -8.28 7.61
CA GLN A 13 -5.00 -9.59 8.07
C GLN A 13 -6.26 -9.41 8.92
N THR A 14 -7.24 -10.28 8.73
CA THR A 14 -8.49 -10.25 9.49
C THR A 14 -8.29 -10.66 10.94
N ALA A 15 -7.32 -11.55 11.19
CA ALA A 15 -6.96 -12.02 12.53
C ALA A 15 -5.44 -12.05 12.65
N GLY A 16 -4.89 -11.05 13.30
CA GLY A 16 -3.47 -10.97 13.59
C GLY A 16 -3.03 -11.91 14.69
N SER A 17 -1.72 -12.07 14.86
CA SER A 17 -1.14 -13.00 15.83
C SER A 17 -1.18 -12.51 17.27
N GLU A 18 -1.31 -11.21 17.49
CA GLU A 18 -1.20 -10.62 18.83
C GLU A 18 -2.53 -10.61 19.58
N PHE A 19 -3.58 -10.04 19.00
CA PHE A 19 -4.89 -9.90 19.62
C PHE A 19 -6.01 -10.63 18.88
N ALA A 20 -5.70 -11.35 17.80
CA ALA A 20 -6.65 -12.02 16.93
C ALA A 20 -7.70 -11.05 16.30
N ASP A 21 -7.34 -9.81 16.12
CA ASP A 21 -8.13 -8.78 15.46
C ASP A 21 -7.49 -8.34 14.13
N ALA A 22 -8.10 -7.37 13.45
CA ALA A 22 -7.56 -6.85 12.21
C ALA A 22 -6.17 -6.24 12.43
N SER A 23 -5.20 -6.68 11.66
CA SER A 23 -3.79 -6.31 11.82
C SER A 23 -3.14 -6.09 10.46
N ILE A 24 -2.03 -5.38 10.43
CA ILE A 24 -1.21 -5.26 9.22
C ILE A 24 0.01 -6.17 9.32
N SER A 25 0.48 -6.66 8.18
CA SER A 25 1.71 -7.45 8.06
C SER A 25 2.45 -7.10 6.78
N LEU A 26 3.76 -7.23 6.83
CA LEU A 26 4.62 -7.00 5.69
C LEU A 26 5.87 -7.87 5.83
N SER A 27 6.25 -8.56 4.74
CA SER A 27 7.52 -9.28 4.71
C SER A 27 8.68 -8.31 4.97
N ASN A 28 9.59 -8.69 5.85
CA ASN A 28 10.78 -7.90 6.13
C ASN A 28 11.68 -7.68 4.91
N ARG A 29 11.48 -8.44 3.83
CA ARG A 29 12.25 -8.27 2.59
C ARG A 29 12.03 -6.89 1.97
N TYR A 30 10.83 -6.31 2.10
CA TYR A 30 10.55 -4.98 1.57
C TYR A 30 11.32 -3.87 2.31
N PRO A 31 11.19 -3.72 3.62
CA PRO A 31 11.97 -2.71 4.33
C PRO A 31 13.47 -2.99 4.25
N GLN A 32 13.90 -4.27 4.21
CA GLN A 32 15.32 -4.59 4.07
C GLN A 32 15.86 -4.08 2.72
N ALA A 33 15.12 -4.26 1.63
CA ALA A 33 15.53 -3.76 0.32
C ALA A 33 15.70 -2.23 0.32
N ILE A 34 14.84 -1.51 1.01
CA ILE A 34 14.95 -0.05 1.17
C ILE A 34 16.22 0.30 1.97
N ASN A 35 16.47 -0.40 3.07
CA ASN A 35 17.68 -0.20 3.88
C ASN A 35 18.94 -0.44 3.05
N ASP A 36 18.99 -1.54 2.30
CA ASP A 36 20.13 -1.91 1.47
C ASP A 36 20.38 -0.89 0.35
N ALA A 37 19.34 -0.25 -0.12
CA ALA A 37 19.43 0.83 -1.10
C ALA A 37 19.77 2.20 -0.48
N GLY A 38 19.92 2.29 0.83
CA GLY A 38 20.31 3.52 1.53
C GLY A 38 19.14 4.41 1.94
N GLY A 39 17.90 3.91 1.87
CA GLY A 39 16.72 4.64 2.31
C GLY A 39 16.28 4.30 3.74
N VAL A 40 15.29 5.00 4.23
CA VAL A 40 14.63 4.75 5.51
C VAL A 40 13.21 4.29 5.24
N PRO A 41 12.84 3.03 5.57
CA PRO A 41 11.50 2.53 5.35
C PRO A 41 10.53 2.99 6.44
N LEU A 42 9.33 3.38 6.05
CA LEU A 42 8.23 3.69 6.96
C LEU A 42 6.95 3.02 6.46
N VAL A 43 6.37 2.14 7.27
CA VAL A 43 5.16 1.41 6.90
C VAL A 43 3.92 2.26 7.20
N LEU A 44 3.08 2.44 6.17
CA LEU A 44 1.82 3.17 6.28
C LEU A 44 0.74 2.28 6.90
N PRO A 45 0.06 2.71 7.99
CA PRO A 45 -1.06 1.94 8.53
C PRO A 45 -2.28 2.03 7.62
N VAL A 46 -3.02 0.92 7.47
CA VAL A 46 -4.23 0.88 6.64
C VAL A 46 -5.35 1.78 7.18
N THR A 47 -5.26 2.15 8.45
CA THR A 47 -6.22 3.04 9.13
C THR A 47 -5.96 4.53 8.86
N ALA A 48 -4.95 4.88 8.07
CA ALA A 48 -4.63 6.28 7.81
C ALA A 48 -5.79 7.01 7.12
N THR A 49 -6.13 8.18 7.63
CA THR A 49 -7.13 9.07 7.02
C THR A 49 -6.57 9.75 5.77
N ARG A 50 -7.45 10.33 4.95
CA ARG A 50 -7.02 11.06 3.76
C ARG A 50 -6.02 12.18 4.09
N ASP A 51 -6.27 12.94 5.15
CA ASP A 51 -5.37 14.02 5.59
C ASP A 51 -4.03 13.47 6.09
N GLN A 52 -4.05 12.34 6.78
CA GLN A 52 -2.82 11.66 7.22
C GLN A 52 -2.01 11.15 6.02
N ILE A 53 -2.67 10.59 5.00
CA ILE A 53 -2.01 10.16 3.77
C ILE A 53 -1.32 11.36 3.11
N ALA A 54 -2.01 12.48 2.95
CA ALA A 54 -1.44 13.69 2.35
C ALA A 54 -0.21 14.18 3.11
N GLU A 55 -0.28 14.19 4.44
CA GLU A 55 0.82 14.62 5.30
C GLU A 55 2.01 13.65 5.23
N LEU A 56 1.75 12.34 5.23
CA LEU A 56 2.81 11.33 5.14
C LEU A 56 3.52 11.39 3.79
N VAL A 57 2.76 11.54 2.69
CA VAL A 57 3.34 11.71 1.34
C VAL A 57 4.17 12.99 1.28
N ARG A 58 3.71 14.06 1.90
CA ARG A 58 4.46 15.32 1.95
C ARG A 58 5.82 15.16 2.62
N ARG A 59 5.89 14.38 3.69
CA ARG A 59 7.13 14.13 4.44
C ARG A 59 8.02 13.07 3.79
N ALA A 60 7.46 12.17 3.01
CA ALA A 60 8.23 11.12 2.33
C ALA A 60 8.95 11.65 1.10
N ASP A 61 10.06 11.02 0.75
CA ASP A 61 10.81 11.30 -0.48
C ASP A 61 10.34 10.40 -1.63
N GLY A 62 9.69 9.29 -1.33
CA GLY A 62 9.13 8.37 -2.30
C GLY A 62 8.15 7.40 -1.66
N VAL A 63 7.40 6.69 -2.50
CA VAL A 63 6.37 5.72 -2.07
C VAL A 63 6.57 4.42 -2.81
N LEU A 64 6.43 3.29 -2.09
CA LEU A 64 6.47 1.96 -2.65
C LEU A 64 5.20 1.21 -2.28
N LEU A 65 4.41 0.82 -3.30
CA LEU A 65 3.28 -0.09 -3.12
C LEU A 65 3.81 -1.52 -3.17
N THR A 66 3.65 -2.24 -2.09
CA THR A 66 4.10 -3.64 -1.99
C THR A 66 3.09 -4.57 -2.63
N GLY A 67 3.54 -5.76 -3.04
CA GLY A 67 2.66 -6.80 -3.56
C GLY A 67 1.66 -7.28 -2.51
N GLY A 68 0.57 -7.87 -2.96
CA GLY A 68 -0.50 -8.37 -2.09
C GLY A 68 -1.61 -9.02 -2.87
N GLU A 69 -2.80 -9.03 -2.30
CA GLU A 69 -3.97 -9.62 -2.91
C GLU A 69 -4.47 -8.84 -4.13
N ASP A 70 -5.44 -9.40 -4.84
CA ASP A 70 -6.02 -8.77 -6.01
C ASP A 70 -6.83 -7.50 -5.64
N ILE A 71 -6.88 -6.56 -6.56
CA ILE A 71 -7.66 -5.32 -6.40
C ILE A 71 -9.10 -5.59 -6.81
N GLU A 72 -10.07 -5.11 -6.05
CA GLU A 72 -11.48 -5.24 -6.39
C GLU A 72 -11.79 -4.64 -7.78
N LEU A 73 -12.50 -5.41 -8.60
CA LEU A 73 -12.81 -5.03 -9.99
C LEU A 73 -13.56 -3.69 -10.11
N LYS A 74 -14.35 -3.33 -9.11
CA LYS A 74 -15.13 -2.08 -9.11
C LYS A 74 -14.26 -0.83 -9.30
N HIS A 75 -12.97 -0.91 -8.96
CA HIS A 75 -12.05 0.23 -9.06
C HIS A 75 -11.49 0.45 -10.47
N TYR A 76 -11.45 -0.59 -11.31
CA TYR A 76 -10.80 -0.48 -12.62
C TYR A 76 -11.54 -1.20 -13.77
N ALA A 77 -12.39 -2.16 -13.49
CA ALA A 77 -13.09 -2.95 -14.51
C ALA A 77 -14.47 -3.43 -14.00
N PRO A 78 -15.40 -2.49 -13.66
CA PRO A 78 -16.67 -2.85 -13.04
C PRO A 78 -17.57 -3.71 -13.93
N ASP A 79 -17.39 -3.64 -15.28
CA ASP A 79 -18.19 -4.37 -16.25
C ASP A 79 -17.56 -5.71 -16.67
N THR A 80 -16.64 -6.25 -15.88
CA THR A 80 -16.01 -7.54 -16.16
C THR A 80 -17.05 -8.66 -16.21
N ALA A 81 -16.94 -9.51 -17.25
CA ALA A 81 -17.82 -10.67 -17.40
C ALA A 81 -17.73 -11.60 -16.18
N PRO A 82 -18.87 -12.21 -15.76
CA PRO A 82 -18.89 -13.06 -14.54
C PRO A 82 -17.86 -14.19 -14.55
N GLU A 83 -17.59 -14.79 -15.70
CA GLU A 83 -16.62 -15.88 -15.85
C GLU A 83 -15.19 -15.42 -15.54
N LEU A 84 -14.85 -14.19 -15.88
CA LEU A 84 -13.55 -13.60 -15.59
C LEU A 84 -13.50 -13.09 -14.15
N ALA A 85 -14.58 -12.49 -13.68
CA ALA A 85 -14.68 -12.01 -12.30
C ALA A 85 -14.52 -13.15 -11.29
N ALA A 86 -15.00 -14.35 -11.62
CA ALA A 86 -14.86 -15.54 -10.77
C ALA A 86 -13.41 -16.02 -10.61
N LYS A 87 -12.49 -15.55 -11.45
CA LYS A 87 -11.05 -15.87 -11.36
C LYS A 87 -10.28 -14.94 -10.44
N LEU A 88 -10.92 -13.89 -9.96
CA LEU A 88 -10.31 -12.98 -8.97
C LEU A 88 -10.01 -13.76 -7.69
N GLY A 89 -8.83 -13.56 -7.13
CA GLY A 89 -8.44 -14.12 -5.85
C GLY A 89 -9.01 -13.33 -4.68
N GLU A 90 -8.39 -13.47 -3.53
CA GLU A 90 -8.75 -12.68 -2.36
C GLU A 90 -8.49 -11.19 -2.60
N VAL A 91 -9.27 -10.35 -1.95
CA VAL A 91 -9.17 -8.89 -2.03
C VAL A 91 -9.03 -8.29 -0.63
N GLU A 92 -8.48 -7.10 -0.58
CA GLU A 92 -8.33 -6.31 0.66
C GLU A 92 -9.00 -4.95 0.46
N PRO A 93 -10.33 -4.84 0.66
CA PRO A 93 -11.07 -3.62 0.34
C PRO A 93 -10.54 -2.34 0.99
N GLU A 94 -10.16 -2.40 2.24
CA GLU A 94 -9.62 -1.24 2.98
C GLU A 94 -8.25 -0.83 2.44
N ARG A 95 -7.43 -1.81 2.06
CA ARG A 95 -6.14 -1.55 1.43
C ARG A 95 -6.31 -0.91 0.06
N ASP A 96 -7.28 -1.37 -0.73
CA ASP A 96 -7.57 -0.79 -2.05
C ASP A 96 -7.91 0.69 -1.92
N VAL A 97 -8.81 1.05 -1.02
CA VAL A 97 -9.20 2.45 -0.77
C VAL A 97 -8.00 3.28 -0.35
N LEU A 98 -7.18 2.77 0.56
CA LEU A 98 -5.96 3.43 1.02
C LEU A 98 -4.99 3.66 -0.13
N GLU A 99 -4.70 2.63 -0.91
CA GLU A 99 -3.70 2.70 -1.98
C GLU A 99 -4.14 3.60 -3.14
N PHE A 100 -5.43 3.61 -3.51
CA PHE A 100 -5.94 4.57 -4.49
C PHE A 100 -5.80 6.01 -4.00
N ALA A 101 -6.12 6.27 -2.73
CA ALA A 101 -5.92 7.58 -2.14
C ALA A 101 -4.44 7.98 -2.09
N LEU A 102 -3.57 7.02 -1.80
CA LEU A 102 -2.12 7.22 -1.76
C LEU A 102 -1.56 7.55 -3.13
N VAL A 103 -1.96 6.81 -4.17
CA VAL A 103 -1.55 7.07 -5.56
C VAL A 103 -1.98 8.46 -6.02
N ASP A 104 -3.24 8.82 -5.72
CA ASP A 104 -3.74 10.16 -6.04
C ASP A 104 -2.88 11.27 -5.41
N GLU A 105 -2.53 11.11 -4.15
CA GLU A 105 -1.71 12.07 -3.43
C GLU A 105 -0.26 12.11 -3.94
N VAL A 106 0.30 10.95 -4.29
CA VAL A 106 1.65 10.83 -4.90
C VAL A 106 1.72 11.63 -6.20
N PHE A 107 0.72 11.48 -7.08
CA PHE A 107 0.66 12.25 -8.33
C PHE A 107 0.46 13.75 -8.07
N ARG A 108 -0.41 14.09 -7.13
CA ARG A 108 -0.66 15.49 -6.77
C ARG A 108 0.60 16.18 -6.26
N GLN A 109 1.39 15.51 -5.45
CA GLN A 109 2.62 16.03 -4.84
C GLN A 109 3.88 15.72 -5.66
N ARG A 110 3.74 15.02 -6.79
CA ARG A 110 4.85 14.68 -7.70
C ARG A 110 5.99 13.92 -7.02
N LYS A 111 5.64 12.94 -6.20
CA LYS A 111 6.63 12.08 -5.54
C LYS A 111 6.97 10.86 -6.42
N PRO A 112 8.20 10.35 -6.32
CA PRO A 112 8.55 9.06 -6.94
C PRO A 112 7.67 7.93 -6.41
N LEU A 113 7.24 7.05 -7.32
CA LEU A 113 6.38 5.90 -6.98
C LEU A 113 6.93 4.64 -7.65
N LEU A 114 7.05 3.57 -6.87
CA LEU A 114 7.31 2.22 -7.36
C LEU A 114 6.18 1.30 -6.91
N CYS A 115 5.60 0.55 -7.86
CA CYS A 115 4.56 -0.43 -7.59
C CYS A 115 5.09 -1.82 -7.90
N ILE A 116 4.90 -2.77 -6.98
CA ILE A 116 5.32 -4.16 -7.13
C ILE A 116 4.08 -5.04 -7.25
N CYS A 117 4.05 -5.88 -8.33
CA CYS A 117 3.01 -6.85 -8.65
C CYS A 117 1.69 -6.27 -9.25
#